data_a6563ec0f4bfe0b3907f6bb2d76f6020
#
_entry.id   a6563ec0f4bfe0b3907f6bb2d76f6020
#
_cell.length_a   1.000
_cell.length_b   1.000
_cell.length_c   1.000
_cell.angle_alpha   90.00
_cell.angle_beta   90.00
_cell.angle_gamma   90.00
#
_symmetry.space_group_name_H-M   'P 1'
#
loop_
_entity.id
_entity.type
_entity.pdbx_description
1 polymer ?
#
loop_
_entity_poly.entity_id
_entity_poly.type
_entity_poly.pdbx_seq_one_letter_code
_entity_poly.pdbx_strand_id
1 'polypeptide(L)'
;MNNKRVFHFPKLENDLIPRVFNRQPVERVPVWLMRQAGRCDPEYRRLREEDGRSLEDVFRDVDFSIRISLLPRRFGVDAIIMFQDILTPLEPMGAGFQFKPGPVLEHPITSLDSVHQLKIPEPARDLKSVGRILNGLKTELEGSLPLLGFAGAPVTLALFMIAGKSPNPKVSEILDFMDDHPGFTKSLLDKLTSVTIDYLNYQIESGANVVQLFESFAESMSKPFYEKWALPCHERIFRNLNRDVPSILFAKEFSDLELMASSGAAALSVGNVVDLSEAIQQFPELIFQGNVDNRIIAEGDLDKISDATLNCLKQSGGKNHILNLSHGLLENTSLESVLHFINTSHSF
;
A
#
# COMPACT_ATOMS: atom_id res chain seq x y z
N MET A 1 27.04 17.34 1.75
CA MET A 1 26.85 16.61 3.03
C MET A 1 25.45 16.00 2.97
N ASN A 2 25.36 14.69 2.71
CA ASN A 2 24.06 14.00 2.73
C ASN A 2 23.58 13.91 4.18
N ASN A 3 22.68 14.81 4.58
CA ASN A 3 21.93 14.65 5.83
C ASN A 3 21.06 13.40 5.66
N LYS A 4 21.55 12.25 6.15
CA LYS A 4 20.75 11.02 6.18
C LYS A 4 19.51 11.34 7.02
N ARG A 5 18.34 11.22 6.42
CA ARG A 5 17.07 11.37 7.10
C ARG A 5 16.98 10.30 8.19
N VAL A 6 16.66 10.71 9.41
CA VAL A 6 16.41 9.80 10.54
C VAL A 6 14.92 9.85 10.83
N PHE A 7 14.32 8.67 10.92
CA PHE A 7 12.90 8.54 11.23
C PHE A 7 12.70 8.24 12.71
N HIS A 8 11.64 8.82 13.28
CA HIS A 8 11.31 8.65 14.69
C HIS A 8 10.22 7.62 14.88
N PHE A 9 10.54 6.54 15.56
CA PHE A 9 9.59 5.50 15.92
C PHE A 9 9.38 5.50 17.44
N PRO A 10 8.18 5.15 17.91
CA PRO A 10 8.01 4.81 19.32
C PRO A 10 8.88 3.60 19.65
N LYS A 11 9.07 3.34 20.94
CA LYS A 11 9.73 2.09 21.36
C LYS A 11 8.85 0.91 20.95
N LEU A 12 9.40 0.00 20.13
CA LEU A 12 8.74 -1.21 19.65
C LEU A 12 9.52 -2.43 20.14
N GLU A 13 8.82 -3.53 20.42
CA GLU A 13 9.45 -4.82 20.73
C GLU A 13 10.09 -5.41 19.47
N ASN A 14 9.35 -5.43 18.37
CA ASN A 14 9.90 -5.73 17.05
C ASN A 14 10.28 -4.43 16.35
N ASP A 15 11.56 -4.12 16.33
CA ASP A 15 12.12 -2.90 15.76
C ASP A 15 12.83 -3.11 14.41
N LEU A 16 12.65 -4.26 13.76
CA LEU A 16 13.32 -4.59 12.50
C LEU A 16 13.03 -3.57 11.40
N ILE A 17 11.75 -3.25 11.16
CA ILE A 17 11.35 -2.23 10.16
C ILE A 17 11.88 -0.85 10.52
N PRO A 18 11.73 -0.33 11.76
CA PRO A 18 12.41 0.88 12.22
C PRO A 18 13.90 0.93 11.93
N ARG A 19 14.61 -0.15 12.25
CA ARG A 19 16.06 -0.26 12.01
C ARG A 19 16.40 -0.25 10.53
N VAL A 20 15.63 -0.94 9.69
CA VAL A 20 15.83 -0.91 8.23
C VAL A 20 15.68 0.52 7.72
N PHE A 21 14.63 1.25 8.10
CA PHE A 21 14.44 2.64 7.69
C PHE A 21 15.54 3.57 8.18
N ASN A 22 16.10 3.30 9.35
CA ASN A 22 17.24 4.04 9.91
C ASN A 22 18.62 3.47 9.52
N ARG A 23 18.65 2.48 8.58
CA ARG A 23 19.88 1.86 8.06
C ARG A 23 20.77 1.27 9.17
N GLN A 24 20.15 0.76 10.19
CA GLN A 24 20.78 0.03 11.27
C GLN A 24 20.85 -1.46 10.94
N PRO A 25 21.84 -2.19 11.44
CA PRO A 25 21.91 -3.63 11.26
C PRO A 25 20.68 -4.34 11.82
N VAL A 26 20.20 -5.35 11.12
CA VAL A 26 19.10 -6.23 11.54
C VAL A 26 19.60 -7.68 11.56
N GLU A 27 19.09 -8.48 12.47
CA GLU A 27 19.41 -9.90 12.60
C GLU A 27 18.80 -10.75 11.47
N ARG A 28 17.73 -10.27 10.85
CA ARG A 28 17.09 -10.83 9.65
C ARG A 28 16.32 -9.74 8.90
N VAL A 29 16.00 -10.00 7.65
CA VAL A 29 15.14 -9.11 6.85
C VAL A 29 13.72 -9.16 7.41
N PRO A 30 13.09 -8.00 7.74
CA PRO A 30 11.71 -7.99 8.17
C PRO A 30 10.76 -8.37 7.03
N VAL A 31 9.65 -9.05 7.37
CA VAL A 31 8.64 -9.53 6.44
C VAL A 31 7.23 -9.08 6.84
N TRP A 32 6.49 -8.57 5.88
CA TRP A 32 5.05 -8.40 5.97
C TRP A 32 4.44 -8.56 4.57
N LEU A 33 3.13 -8.69 4.45
CA LEU A 33 2.50 -8.99 3.17
C LEU A 33 1.34 -8.04 2.89
N MET A 34 1.31 -7.48 1.70
CA MET A 34 0.12 -6.79 1.20
C MET A 34 -1.04 -7.77 1.14
N ARG A 35 -2.22 -7.36 1.66
CA ARG A 35 -3.42 -8.17 1.82
C ARG A 35 -3.27 -9.36 2.78
N GLN A 36 -2.34 -9.28 3.75
CA GLN A 36 -2.13 -10.33 4.75
C GLN A 36 -3.37 -10.61 5.61
N ALA A 37 -4.19 -9.59 5.92
CA ALA A 37 -5.52 -9.76 6.50
C ALA A 37 -6.53 -9.98 5.36
N GLY A 38 -6.80 -11.24 5.01
CA GLY A 38 -7.59 -11.54 3.82
C GLY A 38 -7.95 -13.01 3.64
N ARG A 39 -8.37 -13.35 2.43
CA ARG A 39 -9.00 -14.65 2.08
C ARG A 39 -8.08 -15.86 2.22
N CYS A 40 -6.77 -15.71 2.27
CA CYS A 40 -5.84 -16.81 2.57
C CYS A 40 -6.08 -17.40 3.97
N ASP A 41 -6.61 -16.58 4.90
CA ASP A 41 -6.84 -16.96 6.28
C ASP A 41 -8.24 -17.57 6.49
N PRO A 42 -8.33 -18.83 6.96
CA PRO A 42 -9.61 -19.46 7.29
C PRO A 42 -10.42 -18.70 8.34
N GLU A 43 -9.75 -18.09 9.32
CA GLU A 43 -10.42 -17.31 10.38
C GLU A 43 -11.04 -16.03 9.80
N TYR A 44 -10.34 -15.36 8.88
CA TYR A 44 -10.93 -14.23 8.16
C TYR A 44 -12.19 -14.66 7.41
N ARG A 45 -12.14 -15.79 6.66
CA ARG A 45 -13.32 -16.28 5.92
C ARG A 45 -14.49 -16.59 6.86
N ARG A 46 -14.22 -17.29 7.98
CA ARG A 46 -15.23 -17.59 9.00
C ARG A 46 -15.89 -16.33 9.55
N LEU A 47 -15.08 -15.35 9.95
CA LEU A 47 -15.56 -14.08 10.48
C LEU A 47 -16.41 -13.29 9.47
N ARG A 48 -16.01 -13.30 8.19
CA ARG A 48 -16.78 -12.65 7.12
C ARG A 48 -18.10 -13.36 6.82
N GLU A 49 -18.11 -14.68 6.87
CA GLU A 49 -19.32 -15.48 6.67
C GLU A 49 -20.33 -15.27 7.81
N GLU A 50 -19.86 -15.31 9.06
CA GLU A 50 -20.69 -15.06 10.22
C GLU A 50 -21.25 -13.63 10.28
N ASP A 51 -20.45 -12.65 9.88
CA ASP A 51 -20.84 -11.24 9.86
C ASP A 51 -21.87 -10.91 8.76
N GLY A 52 -21.67 -11.41 7.55
CA GLY A 52 -22.59 -11.29 6.41
C GLY A 52 -22.82 -9.88 5.85
N ARG A 53 -22.27 -8.83 6.48
CA ARG A 53 -22.40 -7.44 6.01
C ARG A 53 -21.59 -7.18 4.74
N SER A 54 -21.87 -6.07 4.07
CA SER A 54 -21.07 -5.57 2.95
C SER A 54 -19.64 -5.21 3.38
N LEU A 55 -18.69 -5.13 2.44
CA LEU A 55 -17.31 -4.73 2.76
C LEU A 55 -17.25 -3.29 3.24
N GLU A 56 -18.03 -2.39 2.66
CA GLU A 56 -18.09 -0.99 3.07
C GLU A 56 -18.59 -0.83 4.52
N ASP A 57 -19.56 -1.65 4.95
CA ASP A 57 -20.03 -1.63 6.35
C ASP A 57 -18.96 -2.14 7.31
N VAL A 58 -18.23 -3.18 6.89
CA VAL A 58 -17.12 -3.74 7.67
C VAL A 58 -15.96 -2.75 7.79
N PHE A 59 -15.62 -2.02 6.73
CA PHE A 59 -14.57 -0.99 6.79
C PHE A 59 -14.94 0.18 7.72
N ARG A 60 -16.24 0.44 7.95
CA ARG A 60 -16.70 1.46 8.91
C ARG A 60 -16.81 0.94 10.33
N ASP A 61 -16.90 -0.38 10.52
CA ASP A 61 -16.95 -1.01 11.85
C ASP A 61 -15.56 -1.05 12.46
N VAL A 62 -15.36 -0.23 13.50
CA VAL A 62 -14.06 -0.06 14.15
C VAL A 62 -13.56 -1.35 14.77
N ASP A 63 -14.41 -2.00 15.57
CA ASP A 63 -14.02 -3.19 16.34
C ASP A 63 -13.75 -4.38 15.43
N PHE A 64 -14.57 -4.55 14.39
CA PHE A 64 -14.38 -5.61 13.42
C PHE A 64 -13.11 -5.39 12.57
N SER A 65 -12.87 -4.16 12.12
CA SER A 65 -11.65 -3.82 11.36
C SER A 65 -10.38 -4.00 12.18
N ILE A 66 -10.40 -3.65 13.48
CA ILE A 66 -9.28 -3.92 14.41
C ILE A 66 -9.04 -5.42 14.49
N ARG A 67 -10.10 -6.20 14.77
CA ARG A 67 -10.00 -7.66 14.87
C ARG A 67 -9.41 -8.30 13.62
N ILE A 68 -9.89 -7.91 12.44
CA ILE A 68 -9.38 -8.43 11.16
C ILE A 68 -7.92 -8.02 10.94
N SER A 69 -7.56 -6.76 11.20
CA SER A 69 -6.18 -6.27 11.03
C SER A 69 -5.17 -7.06 11.87
N LEU A 70 -5.57 -7.54 13.05
CA LEU A 70 -4.68 -8.26 13.98
C LEU A 70 -4.53 -9.75 13.65
N LEU A 71 -5.36 -10.33 12.79
CA LEU A 71 -5.28 -11.75 12.44
C LEU A 71 -3.89 -12.19 11.98
N PRO A 72 -3.15 -11.42 11.14
CA PRO A 72 -1.83 -11.81 10.67
C PRO A 72 -0.74 -11.83 11.75
N ARG A 73 -0.98 -11.25 12.93
CA ARG A 73 -0.01 -11.30 14.04
C ARG A 73 0.44 -12.73 14.35
N ARG A 74 -0.47 -13.71 14.23
CA ARG A 74 -0.18 -15.13 14.45
C ARG A 74 0.64 -15.79 13.36
N PHE A 75 0.85 -15.12 12.22
CA PHE A 75 1.67 -15.64 11.11
C PHE A 75 3.16 -15.36 11.31
N GLY A 76 3.51 -14.49 12.25
CA GLY A 76 4.90 -14.08 12.49
C GLY A 76 5.35 -12.92 11.60
N VAL A 77 4.43 -12.11 11.07
CA VAL A 77 4.77 -10.90 10.31
C VAL A 77 5.39 -9.84 11.20
N ASP A 78 6.23 -8.98 10.61
CA ASP A 78 6.95 -7.91 11.31
C ASP A 78 6.25 -6.56 11.27
N ALA A 79 5.06 -6.49 10.71
CA ALA A 79 4.20 -5.30 10.75
C ALA A 79 2.73 -5.66 10.59
N ILE A 80 1.86 -4.82 11.13
CA ILE A 80 0.43 -4.87 10.88
C ILE A 80 0.04 -3.72 9.96
N ILE A 81 -0.70 -4.02 8.90
CA ILE A 81 -1.36 -3.01 8.07
C ILE A 81 -2.84 -2.95 8.41
N MET A 82 -3.37 -1.74 8.50
CA MET A 82 -4.80 -1.51 8.76
C MET A 82 -5.66 -2.19 7.68
N PHE A 83 -6.74 -2.87 8.11
CA PHE A 83 -7.73 -3.44 7.19
C PHE A 83 -8.70 -2.36 6.74
N GLN A 84 -8.49 -1.85 5.53
CA GLN A 84 -9.28 -0.82 4.87
C GLN A 84 -9.18 -0.97 3.35
N ASP A 85 -9.90 -0.11 2.60
CA ASP A 85 -9.82 -0.02 1.15
C ASP A 85 -9.14 1.28 0.70
N ILE A 86 -8.45 1.24 -0.45
CA ILE A 86 -7.80 2.43 -1.04
C ILE A 86 -8.83 3.49 -1.47
N LEU A 87 -10.09 3.11 -1.71
CA LEU A 87 -11.17 4.00 -2.14
C LEU A 87 -11.87 4.70 -0.95
N THR A 88 -11.53 4.34 0.29
CA THR A 88 -12.14 4.89 1.52
C THR A 88 -12.25 6.43 1.53
N PRO A 89 -11.23 7.21 1.13
CA PRO A 89 -11.34 8.67 1.18
C PRO A 89 -12.27 9.28 0.13
N LEU A 90 -12.73 8.50 -0.86
CA LEU A 90 -13.59 8.98 -1.94
C LEU A 90 -15.05 9.15 -1.50
N GLU A 91 -15.51 8.42 -0.49
CA GLU A 91 -16.89 8.55 0.02
C GLU A 91 -17.21 9.97 0.49
N PRO A 92 -16.47 10.58 1.41
CA PRO A 92 -16.76 11.94 1.85
C PRO A 92 -16.47 13.00 0.77
N MET A 93 -15.76 12.65 -0.31
CA MET A 93 -15.65 13.51 -1.49
C MET A 93 -16.96 13.59 -2.28
N GLY A 94 -17.92 12.69 -2.05
CA GLY A 94 -19.16 12.55 -2.83
C GLY A 94 -19.03 11.52 -3.97
N ALA A 95 -17.98 10.69 -3.94
CA ALA A 95 -17.71 9.61 -4.90
C ALA A 95 -17.58 8.26 -4.20
N GLY A 96 -18.53 7.92 -3.32
CA GLY A 96 -18.53 6.69 -2.55
C GLY A 96 -18.80 5.47 -3.42
N PHE A 97 -17.97 4.43 -3.27
CA PHE A 97 -18.12 3.15 -3.93
C PHE A 97 -18.93 2.17 -3.07
N GLN A 98 -19.77 1.36 -3.73
CA GLN A 98 -20.42 0.18 -3.16
C GLN A 98 -19.75 -1.08 -3.71
N PHE A 99 -19.62 -2.13 -2.89
CA PHE A 99 -18.98 -3.39 -3.32
C PHE A 99 -20.05 -4.43 -3.68
N LYS A 100 -20.30 -4.67 -5.02
CA LYS A 100 -21.35 -5.56 -5.53
C LYS A 100 -20.89 -6.40 -6.76
N PRO A 101 -20.14 -7.49 -6.60
CA PRO A 101 -19.12 -7.85 -5.61
C PRO A 101 -17.87 -6.96 -5.66
N GLY A 102 -17.59 -6.29 -6.77
CA GLY A 102 -16.50 -5.31 -6.93
C GLY A 102 -16.97 -3.88 -6.66
N PRO A 103 -16.03 -2.91 -6.64
CA PRO A 103 -16.37 -1.52 -6.41
C PRO A 103 -17.21 -0.95 -7.57
N VAL A 104 -18.32 -0.30 -7.25
CA VAL A 104 -19.21 0.38 -8.21
C VAL A 104 -19.51 1.78 -7.70
N LEU A 105 -19.27 2.78 -8.53
CA LEU A 105 -19.65 4.18 -8.35
C LEU A 105 -20.85 4.49 -9.25
N GLU A 106 -21.94 4.96 -8.68
CA GLU A 106 -23.18 5.21 -9.41
C GLU A 106 -23.00 6.28 -10.50
N HIS A 107 -22.23 7.32 -10.20
CA HIS A 107 -21.99 8.44 -11.11
C HIS A 107 -20.48 8.60 -11.38
N PRO A 108 -19.95 8.01 -12.47
CA PRO A 108 -18.53 8.16 -12.85
C PRO A 108 -18.15 9.65 -13.04
N ILE A 109 -16.91 9.97 -12.71
CA ILE A 109 -16.37 11.33 -12.80
C ILE A 109 -15.69 11.50 -14.16
N THR A 110 -16.38 12.08 -15.13
CA THR A 110 -15.93 12.18 -16.53
C THR A 110 -15.95 13.58 -17.11
N SER A 111 -16.27 14.60 -16.31
CA SER A 111 -16.34 16.01 -16.74
C SER A 111 -15.75 16.95 -15.70
N LEU A 112 -15.32 18.15 -16.12
CA LEU A 112 -14.87 19.19 -15.20
C LEU A 112 -15.95 19.57 -14.19
N ASP A 113 -17.21 19.59 -14.59
CA ASP A 113 -18.33 19.91 -13.68
C ASP A 113 -18.43 18.85 -12.58
N SER A 114 -18.32 17.56 -12.92
CA SER A 114 -18.31 16.50 -11.91
C SER A 114 -17.10 16.59 -10.97
N VAL A 115 -15.92 16.98 -11.48
CA VAL A 115 -14.74 17.25 -10.63
C VAL A 115 -14.99 18.45 -9.70
N HIS A 116 -15.62 19.51 -10.16
CA HIS A 116 -15.91 20.69 -9.34
C HIS A 116 -16.88 20.37 -8.18
N GLN A 117 -17.80 19.43 -8.36
CA GLN A 117 -18.74 18.99 -7.34
C GLN A 117 -18.09 18.15 -6.24
N LEU A 118 -16.91 17.55 -6.49
CA LEU A 118 -16.19 16.80 -5.47
C LEU A 118 -15.77 17.72 -4.32
N LYS A 119 -16.04 17.27 -3.10
CA LYS A 119 -15.62 17.94 -1.86
C LYS A 119 -14.18 17.54 -1.49
N ILE A 120 -13.52 18.40 -0.74
CA ILE A 120 -12.28 18.05 -0.04
C ILE A 120 -12.67 17.74 1.41
N PRO A 121 -12.59 16.48 1.84
CA PRO A 121 -12.97 16.10 3.20
C PRO A 121 -11.93 16.59 4.22
N GLU A 122 -12.40 16.80 5.44
CA GLU A 122 -11.57 16.95 6.63
C GLU A 122 -11.49 15.59 7.34
N PRO A 123 -10.36 14.86 7.26
CA PRO A 123 -10.29 13.45 7.68
C PRO A 123 -10.72 13.23 9.15
N ALA A 124 -10.32 14.12 10.06
CA ALA A 124 -10.68 14.02 11.48
C ALA A 124 -12.20 14.11 11.73
N ARG A 125 -12.94 14.78 10.83
CA ARG A 125 -14.40 14.90 10.91
C ARG A 125 -15.09 13.81 10.08
N ASP A 126 -14.62 13.58 8.85
CA ASP A 126 -15.35 12.83 7.84
C ASP A 126 -14.93 11.35 7.76
N LEU A 127 -13.74 11.01 8.29
CA LEU A 127 -13.16 9.66 8.31
C LEU A 127 -12.80 9.19 9.73
N LYS A 128 -13.66 9.53 10.71
CA LYS A 128 -13.44 9.21 12.15
C LYS A 128 -13.20 7.73 12.42
N SER A 129 -13.83 6.84 11.66
CA SER A 129 -13.65 5.40 11.80
C SER A 129 -12.19 4.99 11.58
N VAL A 130 -11.53 5.56 10.57
CA VAL A 130 -10.12 5.27 10.24
C VAL A 130 -9.19 5.64 11.41
N GLY A 131 -9.34 6.84 11.96
CA GLY A 131 -8.55 7.26 13.13
C GLY A 131 -8.81 6.39 14.35
N ARG A 132 -10.09 6.02 14.60
CA ARG A 132 -10.45 5.11 15.69
C ARG A 132 -9.87 3.71 15.52
N ILE A 133 -9.85 3.18 14.29
CA ILE A 133 -9.23 1.88 13.97
C ILE A 133 -7.73 1.94 14.25
N LEU A 134 -7.02 2.96 13.75
CA LEU A 134 -5.57 3.10 13.98
C LEU A 134 -5.22 3.27 15.47
N ASN A 135 -5.96 4.11 16.20
CA ASN A 135 -5.77 4.27 17.63
C ASN A 135 -6.06 2.96 18.39
N GLY A 136 -7.11 2.22 18.02
CA GLY A 136 -7.41 0.91 18.59
C GLY A 136 -6.33 -0.11 18.29
N LEU A 137 -5.85 -0.19 17.05
CA LEU A 137 -4.72 -1.06 16.68
C LEU A 137 -3.44 -0.71 17.45
N LYS A 138 -3.13 0.57 17.60
CA LYS A 138 -1.99 1.03 18.41
C LYS A 138 -2.12 0.55 19.86
N THR A 139 -3.33 0.61 20.42
CA THR A 139 -3.60 0.15 21.79
C THR A 139 -3.45 -1.36 21.90
N GLU A 140 -4.07 -2.14 20.98
CA GLU A 140 -4.02 -3.61 20.99
C GLU A 140 -2.63 -4.18 20.70
N LEU A 141 -1.81 -3.46 19.93
CA LEU A 141 -0.43 -3.86 19.65
C LEU A 141 0.51 -3.58 20.82
N GLU A 142 0.22 -2.63 21.70
CA GLU A 142 1.03 -2.28 22.88
C GLU A 142 2.52 -2.09 22.57
N GLY A 143 2.84 -1.68 21.35
CA GLY A 143 4.22 -1.54 20.86
C GLY A 143 4.89 -2.85 20.43
N SER A 144 4.15 -3.96 20.28
CA SER A 144 4.74 -5.23 19.82
C SER A 144 5.20 -5.20 18.38
N LEU A 145 4.46 -4.53 17.49
CA LEU A 145 4.73 -4.43 16.04
C LEU A 145 4.48 -3.02 15.51
N PRO A 146 5.20 -2.57 14.48
CA PRO A 146 4.87 -1.34 13.77
C PRO A 146 3.53 -1.45 13.04
N LEU A 147 2.81 -0.33 13.00
CA LEU A 147 1.52 -0.18 12.33
C LEU A 147 1.66 0.60 11.04
N LEU A 148 1.17 0.03 9.94
CA LEU A 148 1.16 0.64 8.63
C LEU A 148 -0.21 1.24 8.29
N GLY A 149 -0.17 2.51 7.83
CA GLY A 149 -1.25 3.16 7.13
C GLY A 149 -1.04 3.12 5.61
N PHE A 150 -2.05 3.48 4.85
CA PHE A 150 -1.94 3.51 3.39
C PHE A 150 -3.01 4.36 2.71
N ALA A 151 -2.77 4.68 1.43
CA ALA A 151 -3.76 5.30 0.54
C ALA A 151 -3.54 4.83 -0.91
N GLY A 152 -4.57 4.93 -1.73
CA GLY A 152 -4.43 4.87 -3.18
C GLY A 152 -3.73 6.10 -3.72
N ALA A 153 -2.88 5.94 -4.73
CA ALA A 153 -2.26 7.05 -5.44
C ALA A 153 -3.30 7.80 -6.31
N PRO A 154 -3.12 9.09 -6.56
CA PRO A 154 -4.10 9.90 -7.28
C PRO A 154 -4.51 9.35 -8.65
N VAL A 155 -3.55 8.80 -9.44
CA VAL A 155 -3.90 8.21 -10.74
C VAL A 155 -4.70 6.92 -10.55
N THR A 156 -4.30 6.06 -9.61
CA THR A 156 -5.10 4.87 -9.24
C THR A 156 -6.53 5.24 -8.87
N LEU A 157 -6.73 6.23 -8.01
CA LEU A 157 -8.06 6.68 -7.59
C LEU A 157 -8.85 7.28 -8.77
N ALA A 158 -8.21 8.08 -9.61
CA ALA A 158 -8.81 8.66 -10.80
C ALA A 158 -9.32 7.58 -11.77
N LEU A 159 -8.54 6.51 -12.00
CA LEU A 159 -8.93 5.39 -12.85
C LEU A 159 -10.24 4.73 -12.35
N PHE A 160 -10.36 4.48 -11.04
CA PHE A 160 -11.62 3.97 -10.47
C PHE A 160 -12.78 4.95 -10.62
N MET A 161 -12.55 6.24 -10.36
CA MET A 161 -13.60 7.26 -10.44
C MET A 161 -14.08 7.47 -11.87
N ILE A 162 -13.18 7.47 -12.85
CA ILE A 162 -13.54 7.64 -14.28
C ILE A 162 -14.25 6.38 -14.79
N ALA A 163 -13.76 5.19 -14.44
CA ALA A 163 -14.41 3.93 -14.83
C ALA A 163 -15.75 3.72 -14.14
N GLY A 164 -15.96 4.28 -12.95
CA GLY A 164 -17.11 4.00 -12.09
C GLY A 164 -17.13 2.58 -11.50
N LYS A 165 -16.06 1.81 -11.71
CA LYS A 165 -15.86 0.42 -11.27
C LYS A 165 -14.38 0.06 -11.33
N SER A 166 -14.05 -1.24 -11.15
CA SER A 166 -12.68 -1.70 -11.47
C SER A 166 -12.30 -1.29 -12.89
N PRO A 167 -11.18 -0.59 -13.10
CA PRO A 167 -10.80 -0.07 -14.41
C PRO A 167 -10.40 -1.16 -15.41
N ASN A 168 -10.03 -2.38 -14.94
CA ASN A 168 -9.72 -3.49 -15.82
C ASN A 168 -10.96 -4.00 -16.58
N PRO A 169 -10.86 -4.36 -17.88
CA PRO A 169 -9.65 -4.35 -18.72
C PRO A 169 -9.40 -3.02 -19.47
N LYS A 170 -10.06 -1.93 -19.13
CA LYS A 170 -10.07 -0.66 -19.88
C LYS A 170 -9.06 0.38 -19.40
N VAL A 171 -8.04 -0.02 -18.65
CA VAL A 171 -7.06 0.91 -18.06
C VAL A 171 -6.44 1.80 -19.15
N SER A 172 -5.96 1.22 -20.25
CA SER A 172 -5.32 2.00 -21.32
C SER A 172 -6.25 3.05 -21.94
N GLU A 173 -7.52 2.69 -22.20
CA GLU A 173 -8.52 3.62 -22.74
C GLU A 173 -8.75 4.82 -21.80
N ILE A 174 -8.70 4.59 -20.48
CA ILE A 174 -8.89 5.64 -19.49
C ILE A 174 -7.63 6.50 -19.38
N LEU A 175 -6.44 5.92 -19.46
CA LEU A 175 -5.19 6.68 -19.47
C LEU A 175 -5.11 7.59 -20.71
N ASP A 176 -5.51 7.09 -21.90
CA ASP A 176 -5.60 7.88 -23.12
C ASP A 176 -6.61 9.03 -22.96
N PHE A 177 -7.79 8.74 -22.41
CA PHE A 177 -8.78 9.78 -22.07
C PHE A 177 -8.21 10.86 -21.15
N MET A 178 -7.46 10.47 -20.12
CA MET A 178 -6.82 11.41 -19.20
C MET A 178 -5.77 12.29 -19.91
N ASP A 179 -5.01 11.72 -20.84
CA ASP A 179 -3.97 12.45 -21.58
C ASP A 179 -4.56 13.41 -22.62
N ASP A 180 -5.68 13.02 -23.26
CA ASP A 180 -6.45 13.83 -24.21
C ASP A 180 -7.23 14.97 -23.56
N HIS A 181 -7.49 14.90 -22.22
CA HIS A 181 -8.25 15.90 -21.47
C HIS A 181 -7.43 16.53 -20.33
N PRO A 182 -6.31 17.23 -20.63
CA PRO A 182 -5.35 17.67 -19.61
C PRO A 182 -5.91 18.60 -18.56
N GLY A 183 -6.90 19.43 -18.90
CA GLY A 183 -7.57 20.34 -17.95
C GLY A 183 -8.40 19.58 -16.92
N PHE A 184 -9.15 18.58 -17.36
CA PHE A 184 -9.90 17.66 -16.49
C PHE A 184 -8.96 16.88 -15.60
N THR A 185 -7.96 16.22 -16.19
CA THR A 185 -6.99 15.36 -15.52
C THR A 185 -6.24 16.12 -14.43
N LYS A 186 -5.72 17.31 -14.76
CA LYS A 186 -5.05 18.15 -13.79
C LYS A 186 -5.95 18.52 -12.61
N SER A 187 -7.18 18.95 -12.89
CA SER A 187 -8.14 19.35 -11.84
C SER A 187 -8.50 18.18 -10.92
N LEU A 188 -8.72 16.98 -11.46
CA LEU A 188 -9.02 15.78 -10.70
C LEU A 188 -7.83 15.35 -9.84
N LEU A 189 -6.63 15.24 -10.45
CA LEU A 189 -5.42 14.81 -9.76
C LEU A 189 -4.99 15.81 -8.68
N ASP A 190 -5.14 17.12 -8.87
CA ASP A 190 -4.86 18.12 -7.86
C ASP A 190 -5.73 17.95 -6.61
N LYS A 191 -7.04 17.68 -6.79
CA LYS A 191 -7.95 17.38 -5.67
C LYS A 191 -7.58 16.09 -4.97
N LEU A 192 -7.39 15.01 -5.72
CA LEU A 192 -7.03 13.70 -5.17
C LEU A 192 -5.69 13.74 -4.42
N THR A 193 -4.70 14.46 -4.97
CA THR A 193 -3.40 14.65 -4.31
C THR A 193 -3.56 15.36 -2.95
N SER A 194 -4.38 16.41 -2.88
CA SER A 194 -4.63 17.12 -1.63
C SER A 194 -5.32 16.22 -0.60
N VAL A 195 -6.35 15.49 -1.03
CA VAL A 195 -7.07 14.53 -0.17
C VAL A 195 -6.15 13.42 0.33
N THR A 196 -5.28 12.88 -0.54
CA THR A 196 -4.33 11.82 -0.17
C THR A 196 -3.31 12.31 0.87
N ILE A 197 -2.80 13.55 0.74
CA ILE A 197 -1.90 14.17 1.72
C ILE A 197 -2.58 14.25 3.08
N ASP A 198 -3.77 14.85 3.14
CA ASP A 198 -4.51 15.04 4.38
C ASP A 198 -4.88 13.70 5.02
N TYR A 199 -5.28 12.72 4.21
CA TYR A 199 -5.64 11.39 4.67
C TYR A 199 -4.46 10.60 5.24
N LEU A 200 -3.29 10.65 4.58
CA LEU A 200 -2.09 9.97 5.09
C LEU A 200 -1.54 10.65 6.36
N ASN A 201 -1.53 11.99 6.42
CA ASN A 201 -1.12 12.70 7.64
C ASN A 201 -2.07 12.39 8.81
N TYR A 202 -3.37 12.33 8.57
CA TYR A 202 -4.35 11.91 9.58
C TYR A 202 -4.10 10.49 10.09
N GLN A 203 -3.71 9.55 9.21
CA GLN A 203 -3.33 8.20 9.62
C GLN A 203 -2.06 8.20 10.49
N ILE A 204 -1.07 9.04 10.14
CA ILE A 204 0.15 9.22 10.93
C ILE A 204 -0.20 9.76 12.33
N GLU A 205 -0.98 10.82 12.40
CA GLU A 205 -1.46 11.41 13.66
C GLU A 205 -2.25 10.43 14.50
N SER A 206 -2.98 9.51 13.85
CA SER A 206 -3.75 8.45 14.49
C SER A 206 -2.93 7.23 14.89
N GLY A 207 -1.61 7.21 14.62
CA GLY A 207 -0.69 6.20 15.15
C GLY A 207 0.00 5.31 14.12
N ALA A 208 -0.16 5.54 12.81
CA ALA A 208 0.60 4.81 11.82
C ALA A 208 2.10 5.15 11.93
N ASN A 209 2.95 4.12 11.96
CA ASN A 209 4.41 4.25 12.07
C ASN A 209 5.10 4.32 10.71
N VAL A 210 4.44 3.83 9.66
CA VAL A 210 4.86 3.84 8.26
C VAL A 210 3.62 4.05 7.42
N VAL A 211 3.72 4.72 6.27
CA VAL A 211 2.61 4.84 5.32
C VAL A 211 3.02 4.38 3.93
N GLN A 212 2.10 3.71 3.23
CA GLN A 212 2.32 3.25 1.86
C GLN A 212 1.33 3.87 0.88
N LEU A 213 1.85 4.40 -0.23
CA LEU A 213 1.06 4.91 -1.36
C LEU A 213 0.99 3.83 -2.44
N PHE A 214 -0.23 3.48 -2.86
CA PHE A 214 -0.46 2.41 -3.83
C PHE A 214 -0.78 2.95 -5.22
N GLU A 215 0.20 2.91 -6.15
CA GLU A 215 -0.02 3.11 -7.58
C GLU A 215 -0.26 1.75 -8.25
N SER A 216 -1.52 1.32 -8.20
CA SER A 216 -1.92 -0.08 -8.47
C SER A 216 -2.04 -0.43 -9.95
N PHE A 217 -1.86 0.54 -10.86
CA PHE A 217 -1.95 0.35 -12.31
C PHE A 217 -0.72 0.92 -13.04
N ALA A 218 0.40 1.06 -12.33
CA ALA A 218 1.62 1.64 -12.89
C ALA A 218 2.16 0.85 -14.09
N GLU A 219 1.95 -0.47 -14.13
CA GLU A 219 2.31 -1.33 -15.25
C GLU A 219 1.64 -0.96 -16.58
N SER A 220 0.51 -0.26 -16.52
CA SER A 220 -0.22 0.19 -17.71
C SER A 220 0.18 1.59 -18.15
N MET A 221 0.98 2.30 -17.36
CA MET A 221 1.41 3.67 -17.67
C MET A 221 2.66 3.66 -18.54
N SER A 222 2.63 4.43 -19.63
CA SER A 222 3.87 4.74 -20.36
C SER A 222 4.78 5.64 -19.52
N LYS A 223 6.09 5.60 -19.76
CA LYS A 223 7.03 6.52 -19.10
C LYS A 223 6.61 7.98 -19.22
N PRO A 224 6.26 8.53 -20.43
CA PRO A 224 5.79 9.91 -20.54
C PRO A 224 4.52 10.21 -19.74
N PHE A 225 3.56 9.25 -19.66
CA PHE A 225 2.36 9.42 -18.85
C PHE A 225 2.71 9.50 -17.36
N TYR A 226 3.56 8.61 -16.88
CA TYR A 226 4.01 8.59 -15.48
C TYR A 226 4.73 9.89 -15.11
N GLU A 227 5.68 10.35 -15.93
CA GLU A 227 6.40 11.62 -15.72
C GLU A 227 5.45 12.84 -15.69
N LYS A 228 4.44 12.84 -16.55
CA LYS A 228 3.52 13.97 -16.71
C LYS A 228 2.47 14.03 -15.60
N TRP A 229 1.93 12.88 -15.18
CA TRP A 229 0.74 12.83 -14.34
C TRP A 229 0.93 12.19 -12.96
N ALA A 230 1.62 11.05 -12.89
CA ALA A 230 1.79 10.30 -11.64
C ALA A 230 2.90 10.89 -10.77
N LEU A 231 4.09 11.08 -11.32
CA LEU A 231 5.26 11.56 -10.57
C LEU A 231 5.03 12.91 -9.87
N PRO A 232 4.44 13.95 -10.48
CA PRO A 232 4.18 15.20 -9.79
C PRO A 232 3.23 15.06 -8.58
N CYS A 233 2.27 14.12 -8.66
CA CYS A 233 1.40 13.80 -7.54
C CYS A 233 2.19 13.14 -6.41
N HIS A 234 3.02 12.14 -6.72
CA HIS A 234 3.86 11.44 -5.76
C HIS A 234 4.82 12.38 -5.05
N GLU A 235 5.56 13.21 -5.80
CA GLU A 235 6.47 14.23 -5.24
C GLU A 235 5.74 15.19 -4.28
N ARG A 236 4.56 15.67 -4.70
CA ARG A 236 3.76 16.58 -3.87
C ARG A 236 3.29 15.88 -2.59
N ILE A 237 2.86 14.62 -2.66
CA ILE A 237 2.46 13.84 -1.50
C ILE A 237 3.64 13.68 -0.55
N PHE A 238 4.73 13.06 -0.98
CA PHE A 238 5.86 12.75 -0.08
C PHE A 238 6.58 13.97 0.47
N ARG A 239 6.53 15.11 -0.23
CA ARG A 239 7.04 16.40 0.27
C ARG A 239 6.21 16.97 1.41
N ASN A 240 4.90 16.69 1.43
CA ASN A 240 3.94 17.25 2.39
C ASN A 240 3.50 16.27 3.48
N LEU A 241 4.05 15.04 3.51
CA LEU A 241 3.87 14.14 4.65
C LEU A 241 4.74 14.55 5.84
N ASN A 242 4.31 14.16 7.03
CA ASN A 242 5.12 14.28 8.24
C ASN A 242 6.48 13.61 8.01
N ARG A 243 7.55 14.38 8.17
CA ARG A 243 8.91 13.95 7.84
C ARG A 243 9.51 12.96 8.82
N ASP A 244 8.93 12.81 9.99
CA ASP A 244 9.42 11.89 11.03
C ASP A 244 8.96 10.45 10.77
N VAL A 245 7.98 10.24 9.88
CA VAL A 245 7.42 8.94 9.52
C VAL A 245 7.87 8.54 8.11
N PRO A 246 8.41 7.33 7.91
CA PRO A 246 8.81 6.87 6.59
C PRO A 246 7.61 6.55 5.70
N SER A 247 7.83 6.74 4.41
CA SER A 247 6.84 6.47 3.37
C SER A 247 7.36 5.46 2.35
N ILE A 248 6.46 4.63 1.83
CA ILE A 248 6.73 3.62 0.80
C ILE A 248 5.92 3.99 -0.44
N LEU A 249 6.54 4.00 -1.60
CA LEU A 249 5.84 4.04 -2.89
C LEU A 249 5.76 2.61 -3.44
N PHE A 250 4.56 2.10 -3.58
CA PHE A 250 4.29 0.90 -4.37
C PHE A 250 3.82 1.33 -5.77
N ALA A 251 4.60 1.02 -6.79
CA ALA A 251 4.23 1.17 -8.20
C ALA A 251 4.24 -0.21 -8.85
N LYS A 252 3.04 -0.78 -9.03
CA LYS A 252 2.87 -2.17 -9.46
C LYS A 252 3.57 -2.44 -10.78
N GLU A 253 4.52 -3.41 -10.76
CA GLU A 253 5.27 -3.88 -11.94
C GLU A 253 5.86 -2.76 -12.83
N PHE A 254 6.10 -1.58 -12.25
CA PHE A 254 6.75 -0.46 -12.92
C PHE A 254 8.26 -0.59 -12.74
N SER A 255 8.99 -0.60 -13.86
CA SER A 255 10.43 -0.93 -13.86
C SER A 255 11.36 0.29 -13.88
N ASP A 256 10.84 1.50 -14.12
CA ASP A 256 11.66 2.71 -14.15
C ASP A 256 11.96 3.21 -12.72
N LEU A 257 13.02 2.65 -12.12
CA LEU A 257 13.41 2.97 -10.76
C LEU A 257 13.88 4.42 -10.58
N GLU A 258 14.40 5.07 -11.63
CA GLU A 258 14.82 6.48 -11.57
C GLU A 258 13.60 7.39 -11.35
N LEU A 259 12.51 7.14 -12.07
CA LEU A 259 11.26 7.86 -11.88
C LEU A 259 10.64 7.58 -10.50
N MET A 260 10.63 6.32 -10.06
CA MET A 260 10.13 5.98 -8.72
C MET A 260 10.98 6.67 -7.64
N ALA A 261 12.31 6.65 -7.76
CA ALA A 261 13.23 7.28 -6.82
C ALA A 261 13.03 8.82 -6.75
N SER A 262 12.72 9.45 -7.87
CA SER A 262 12.45 10.89 -7.96
C SER A 262 11.22 11.32 -7.16
N SER A 263 10.32 10.40 -6.83
CA SER A 263 9.11 10.68 -6.03
C SER A 263 9.40 11.24 -4.63
N GLY A 264 10.58 10.94 -4.07
CA GLY A 264 10.97 11.33 -2.71
C GLY A 264 10.45 10.39 -1.61
N ALA A 265 9.90 9.22 -1.96
CA ALA A 265 9.56 8.17 -1.00
C ALA A 265 10.81 7.65 -0.28
N ALA A 266 10.67 7.21 0.97
CA ALA A 266 11.77 6.64 1.76
C ALA A 266 12.11 5.21 1.34
N ALA A 267 11.15 4.47 0.80
CA ALA A 267 11.33 3.14 0.25
C ALA A 267 10.50 2.96 -1.02
N LEU A 268 10.99 2.07 -1.90
CA LEU A 268 10.29 1.67 -3.13
C LEU A 268 9.85 0.22 -3.00
N SER A 269 8.55 -0.03 -3.14
CA SER A 269 8.00 -1.38 -3.23
C SER A 269 7.92 -1.77 -4.70
N VAL A 270 8.73 -2.75 -5.09
CA VAL A 270 8.98 -3.12 -6.48
C VAL A 270 8.41 -4.49 -6.83
N GLY A 271 8.10 -4.67 -8.12
CA GLY A 271 7.63 -5.93 -8.68
C GLY A 271 8.76 -6.92 -8.98
N ASN A 272 8.40 -8.15 -9.36
CA ASN A 272 9.35 -9.22 -9.66
C ASN A 272 10.13 -9.01 -10.97
N VAL A 273 9.78 -7.99 -11.75
CA VAL A 273 10.53 -7.55 -12.94
C VAL A 273 11.84 -6.84 -12.59
N VAL A 274 12.02 -6.44 -11.33
CA VAL A 274 13.21 -5.72 -10.83
C VAL A 274 14.18 -6.70 -10.19
N ASP A 275 15.44 -6.70 -10.65
CA ASP A 275 16.53 -7.36 -9.94
C ASP A 275 16.94 -6.51 -8.72
N LEU A 276 16.75 -7.07 -7.50
CA LEU A 276 17.04 -6.33 -6.27
C LEU A 276 18.52 -6.06 -6.07
N SER A 277 19.41 -6.91 -6.56
CA SER A 277 20.85 -6.71 -6.42
C SER A 277 21.33 -5.53 -7.25
N GLU A 278 20.82 -5.40 -8.47
CA GLU A 278 21.09 -4.26 -9.35
C GLU A 278 20.45 -2.98 -8.80
N ALA A 279 19.20 -3.05 -8.35
CA ALA A 279 18.47 -1.92 -7.77
C ALA A 279 19.18 -1.34 -6.53
N ILE A 280 19.61 -2.19 -5.61
CA ILE A 280 20.34 -1.77 -4.38
C ILE A 280 21.73 -1.20 -4.74
N GLN A 281 22.39 -1.74 -5.76
CA GLN A 281 23.67 -1.22 -6.23
C GLN A 281 23.51 0.17 -6.89
N GLN A 282 22.45 0.35 -7.69
CA GLN A 282 22.18 1.61 -8.37
C GLN A 282 21.70 2.71 -7.41
N PHE A 283 20.90 2.34 -6.40
CA PHE A 283 20.32 3.26 -5.43
C PHE A 283 20.63 2.86 -3.98
N PRO A 284 21.90 2.91 -3.55
CA PRO A 284 22.33 2.43 -2.22
C PRO A 284 21.72 3.22 -1.05
N GLU A 285 21.17 4.41 -1.34
CA GLU A 285 20.46 5.25 -0.35
C GLU A 285 18.96 4.93 -0.25
N LEU A 286 18.41 4.08 -1.10
CA LEU A 286 17.02 3.68 -1.02
C LEU A 286 16.85 2.36 -0.24
N ILE A 287 15.65 2.19 0.28
CA ILE A 287 15.19 0.94 0.85
C ILE A 287 14.24 0.33 -0.18
N PHE A 288 14.38 -0.97 -0.40
CA PHE A 288 13.51 -1.70 -1.30
C PHE A 288 12.57 -2.61 -0.51
N GLN A 289 11.33 -2.68 -0.95
CA GLN A 289 10.33 -3.63 -0.46
C GLN A 289 9.91 -4.55 -1.60
N GLY A 290 9.70 -5.81 -1.32
CA GLY A 290 9.32 -6.83 -2.30
C GLY A 290 10.31 -7.98 -2.29
N ASN A 291 10.43 -8.81 -3.37
CA ASN A 291 9.66 -8.73 -4.60
C ASN A 291 9.33 -10.13 -5.12
N VAL A 292 9.07 -11.05 -4.19
CA VAL A 292 8.72 -12.42 -4.59
C VAL A 292 7.40 -12.41 -5.36
N ASP A 293 7.36 -13.12 -6.49
CA ASP A 293 6.15 -13.23 -7.30
C ASP A 293 5.01 -13.87 -6.49
N ASN A 294 3.93 -13.14 -6.32
CA ASN A 294 2.78 -13.60 -5.55
C ASN A 294 2.08 -14.83 -6.18
N ARG A 295 2.29 -15.10 -7.47
CA ARG A 295 1.79 -16.28 -8.17
C ARG A 295 2.47 -17.56 -7.67
N ILE A 296 3.78 -17.50 -7.38
CA ILE A 296 4.53 -18.63 -6.79
C ILE A 296 3.91 -19.04 -5.44
N ILE A 297 3.54 -18.05 -4.62
CA ILE A 297 2.89 -18.34 -3.33
C ILE A 297 1.51 -18.95 -3.53
N ALA A 298 0.77 -18.50 -4.54
CA ALA A 298 -0.57 -18.99 -4.83
C ALA A 298 -0.60 -20.39 -5.48
N GLU A 299 0.48 -20.79 -6.18
CA GLU A 299 0.64 -22.14 -6.73
C GLU A 299 0.75 -23.21 -5.63
N GLY A 300 1.29 -22.86 -4.45
CA GLY A 300 1.33 -23.75 -3.29
C GLY A 300 2.46 -24.77 -3.28
N ASP A 301 3.41 -24.71 -4.22
CA ASP A 301 4.61 -25.55 -4.26
C ASP A 301 5.62 -25.01 -3.23
N LEU A 302 5.79 -25.71 -2.09
CA LEU A 302 6.60 -25.26 -0.98
C LEU A 302 8.10 -25.16 -1.32
N ASP A 303 8.61 -26.03 -2.18
CA ASP A 303 10.02 -25.98 -2.61
C ASP A 303 10.26 -24.74 -3.47
N LYS A 304 9.37 -24.44 -4.42
CA LYS A 304 9.45 -23.21 -5.22
C LYS A 304 9.32 -21.95 -4.35
N ILE A 305 8.44 -21.98 -3.35
CA ILE A 305 8.29 -20.87 -2.40
C ILE A 305 9.59 -20.64 -1.64
N SER A 306 10.23 -21.71 -1.13
CA SER A 306 11.53 -21.63 -0.47
C SER A 306 12.58 -21.04 -1.39
N ASP A 307 12.73 -21.58 -2.61
CA ASP A 307 13.74 -21.14 -3.56
C ASP A 307 13.56 -19.65 -3.95
N ALA A 308 12.34 -19.24 -4.23
CA ALA A 308 12.03 -17.84 -4.58
C ALA A 308 12.31 -16.89 -3.41
N THR A 309 11.92 -17.28 -2.19
CA THR A 309 12.16 -16.51 -0.97
C THR A 309 13.64 -16.34 -0.69
N LEU A 310 14.40 -17.45 -0.69
CA LEU A 310 15.85 -17.44 -0.44
C LEU A 310 16.60 -16.67 -1.54
N ASN A 311 16.18 -16.78 -2.80
CA ASN A 311 16.78 -16.03 -3.89
C ASN A 311 16.59 -14.52 -3.69
N CYS A 312 15.38 -14.08 -3.37
CA CYS A 312 15.07 -12.68 -3.08
C CYS A 312 15.94 -12.13 -1.92
N LEU A 313 16.05 -12.88 -0.83
CA LEU A 313 16.87 -12.52 0.33
C LEU A 313 18.38 -12.47 -0.02
N LYS A 314 18.87 -13.39 -0.83
CA LYS A 314 20.28 -13.40 -1.31
C LYS A 314 20.58 -12.20 -2.19
N GLN A 315 19.66 -11.82 -3.09
CA GLN A 315 19.81 -10.63 -3.95
C GLN A 315 19.97 -9.35 -3.11
N SER A 316 19.21 -9.20 -2.04
CA SER A 316 19.33 -8.03 -1.17
C SER A 316 20.55 -8.07 -0.25
N GLY A 317 21.15 -9.24 -0.04
CA GLY A 317 22.23 -9.43 0.93
C GLY A 317 21.83 -9.03 2.36
N GLY A 318 20.54 -9.04 2.66
CA GLY A 318 19.97 -8.68 3.98
C GLY A 318 20.05 -7.19 4.33
N LYS A 319 20.29 -6.31 3.36
CA LYS A 319 20.49 -4.88 3.62
C LYS A 319 19.46 -4.02 2.87
N ASN A 320 19.00 -2.95 3.52
CA ASN A 320 18.05 -1.98 2.93
C ASN A 320 16.81 -2.66 2.31
N HIS A 321 16.34 -3.74 2.92
CA HIS A 321 15.30 -4.58 2.36
C HIS A 321 14.20 -4.89 3.37
N ILE A 322 12.96 -4.84 2.90
CA ILE A 322 11.76 -5.33 3.57
C ILE A 322 11.17 -6.41 2.66
N LEU A 323 11.15 -7.66 3.10
CA LEU A 323 10.61 -8.75 2.30
C LEU A 323 9.09 -8.61 2.17
N ASN A 324 8.63 -8.68 0.95
CA ASN A 324 7.22 -8.69 0.58
C ASN A 324 7.05 -9.41 -0.76
N LEU A 325 5.83 -9.48 -1.26
CA LEU A 325 5.55 -9.98 -2.60
C LEU A 325 5.56 -8.83 -3.61
N SER A 326 5.60 -9.19 -4.89
CA SER A 326 5.46 -8.24 -6.01
C SER A 326 4.11 -7.53 -6.03
N HIS A 327 3.08 -8.15 -5.42
CA HIS A 327 1.74 -7.61 -5.24
C HIS A 327 1.07 -8.23 -3.99
N GLY A 328 -0.17 -7.88 -3.71
CA GLY A 328 -0.94 -8.49 -2.63
C GLY A 328 -1.19 -9.99 -2.85
N LEU A 329 -1.41 -10.71 -1.75
CA LEU A 329 -1.81 -12.12 -1.79
C LEU A 329 -3.00 -12.31 -2.72
N LEU A 330 -2.94 -13.37 -3.54
CA LEU A 330 -4.04 -13.74 -4.43
C LEU A 330 -5.15 -14.44 -3.65
N GLU A 331 -6.34 -14.44 -4.21
CA GLU A 331 -7.54 -14.97 -3.57
C GLU A 331 -7.44 -16.48 -3.25
N ASN A 332 -6.77 -17.23 -4.12
CA ASN A 332 -6.56 -18.67 -4.01
C ASN A 332 -5.32 -19.07 -3.20
N THR A 333 -4.58 -18.12 -2.63
CA THR A 333 -3.39 -18.42 -1.83
C THR A 333 -3.78 -19.17 -0.55
N SER A 334 -3.13 -20.28 -0.25
CA SER A 334 -3.34 -21.04 0.98
C SER A 334 -2.62 -20.38 2.17
N LEU A 335 -3.15 -20.58 3.39
CA LEU A 335 -2.45 -20.15 4.61
C LEU A 335 -1.13 -20.91 4.80
N GLU A 336 -1.07 -22.18 4.42
CA GLU A 336 0.15 -22.99 4.46
C GLU A 336 1.28 -22.35 3.66
N SER A 337 1.01 -21.93 2.42
CA SER A 337 1.97 -21.23 1.56
C SER A 337 2.48 -19.93 2.19
N VAL A 338 1.57 -19.14 2.80
CA VAL A 338 1.92 -17.90 3.48
C VAL A 338 2.83 -18.16 4.69
N LEU A 339 2.47 -19.13 5.52
CA LEU A 339 3.28 -19.52 6.68
C LEU A 339 4.64 -20.07 6.27
N HIS A 340 4.68 -20.86 5.20
CA HIS A 340 5.94 -21.40 4.68
C HIS A 340 6.87 -20.28 4.18
N PHE A 341 6.36 -19.32 3.42
CA PHE A 341 7.09 -18.13 2.98
C PHE A 341 7.69 -17.35 4.17
N ILE A 342 6.87 -17.06 5.19
CA ILE A 342 7.32 -16.32 6.38
C ILE A 342 8.39 -17.14 7.17
N ASN A 343 8.15 -18.43 7.41
CA ASN A 343 9.08 -19.28 8.14
C ASN A 343 10.42 -19.44 7.40
N THR A 344 10.39 -19.56 6.07
CA THR A 344 11.60 -19.58 5.24
C THR A 344 12.40 -18.28 5.41
N SER A 345 11.73 -17.14 5.43
CA SER A 345 12.39 -15.85 5.63
C SER A 345 13.01 -15.70 7.04
N HIS A 346 12.38 -16.28 8.06
CA HIS A 346 12.90 -16.25 9.43
C HIS A 346 14.12 -17.17 9.65
N SER A 347 14.28 -18.15 8.77
CA SER A 347 15.38 -19.13 8.85
C SER A 347 16.64 -18.72 8.07
N PHE A 348 16.58 -17.62 7.29
CA PHE A 348 17.70 -17.06 6.53
C PHE A 348 18.54 -16.15 7.41
#